data_81f8c2cd23c2d44304f5881b37755902
#
_entry.id   81f8c2cd23c2d44304f5881b37755902
#
_cell.length_a   1.000
_cell.length_b   1.000
_cell.length_c   1.000
_cell.angle_alpha   90.00
_cell.angle_beta   90.00
_cell.angle_gamma   90.00
#
_symmetry.space_group_name_H-M   'P 1'
#
loop_
_entity.id
_entity.type
_entity.pdbx_description
1 polymer ?
#
loop_
_entity_poly.entity_id
_entity_poly.type
_entity_poly.pdbx_seq_one_letter_code
_entity_poly.pdbx_strand_id
1 'polypeptide(L)'
;MPVGDVSMPQMHVVKGVRIGTAEAYVRYQNRRDLVIFEFAEGTNVAGVFTQNAFCAAPVHVSKAHLQVANPRYLIINTGNANAGTGKTGMLNAERTCAQLAELAGVQATEVLPFSTGVIGEQLPLERLLNGLQPALNSLRADAWGDAATGIMTTDTTPKGASEQFELDGITYTMTGISKGAGMIRPNMATMLGYVATDAPISRELVQQLLSETVNVSFNRITIDGDTSTNDSCIFAATGQAGGVEISSTQDARYAVVLDVLTRMMKRLAQLIVRDGEGATKFITVAVEGGYDTQECCDIAYSIAHSPLVKTAIFASDPNWGRILAAIGYAGVKNLDVEKIQVWLDDVQICKDGGAAADYTEAEGARVMSQAEMTIRVDLGRGAAKDTVYTCDLSYDYVKINADYRS
;
A
#
# COMPACT_ATOMS: atom_id res chain seq x y z
N MET A 1 1.40 7.55 17.88
CA MET A 1 0.61 8.48 17.02
C MET A 1 1.31 8.53 15.67
N PRO A 2 0.58 8.61 14.57
CA PRO A 2 1.18 8.68 13.22
C PRO A 2 2.15 9.87 13.08
N VAL A 3 3.09 9.76 12.15
CA VAL A 3 4.11 10.79 11.90
C VAL A 3 3.62 11.78 10.85
N GLY A 4 3.66 13.06 11.18
CA GLY A 4 3.29 14.15 10.27
C GLY A 4 1.80 14.25 9.99
N ASP A 5 1.44 14.87 8.86
CA ASP A 5 0.03 15.03 8.46
C ASP A 5 -0.51 13.73 7.83
N VAL A 6 -1.41 13.09 8.55
CA VAL A 6 -2.14 11.89 8.13
C VAL A 6 -3.65 12.13 8.06
N SER A 7 -4.08 13.38 8.08
CA SER A 7 -5.49 13.75 7.97
C SER A 7 -6.11 13.19 6.68
N MET A 8 -7.31 12.63 6.81
CA MET A 8 -8.07 12.20 5.64
C MET A 8 -8.65 13.43 4.93
N PRO A 9 -8.41 13.59 3.61
CA PRO A 9 -9.00 14.69 2.85
C PRO A 9 -10.51 14.51 2.70
N GLN A 10 -11.18 15.51 2.13
CA GLN A 10 -12.54 15.31 1.62
C GLN A 10 -12.51 14.17 0.59
N MET A 11 -13.25 13.09 0.86
CA MET A 11 -13.36 11.95 -0.03
C MET A 11 -14.46 12.19 -1.04
N HIS A 12 -14.09 12.51 -2.28
CA HIS A 12 -15.06 12.76 -3.36
C HIS A 12 -15.73 11.46 -3.82
N VAL A 13 -16.99 11.56 -4.18
CA VAL A 13 -17.76 10.45 -4.74
C VAL A 13 -17.26 10.11 -6.13
N VAL A 14 -16.94 8.83 -6.37
CA VAL A 14 -16.67 8.29 -7.69
C VAL A 14 -17.98 7.76 -8.27
N LYS A 15 -18.43 8.30 -9.40
CA LYS A 15 -19.65 7.83 -10.05
C LYS A 15 -19.51 6.36 -10.43
N GLY A 16 -20.55 5.57 -10.14
CA GLY A 16 -20.54 4.13 -10.41
C GLY A 16 -19.89 3.28 -9.31
N VAL A 17 -19.52 3.87 -8.16
CA VAL A 17 -19.06 3.15 -6.98
C VAL A 17 -20.04 3.41 -5.83
N ARG A 18 -20.49 2.32 -5.16
CA ARG A 18 -21.17 2.38 -3.87
C ARG A 18 -20.44 1.48 -2.88
N ILE A 19 -20.44 1.86 -1.62
CA ILE A 19 -19.73 1.14 -0.56
C ILE A 19 -20.68 0.91 0.59
N GLY A 20 -20.69 -0.31 1.11
CA GLY A 20 -21.45 -0.69 2.30
C GLY A 20 -20.54 -1.31 3.36
N THR A 21 -20.90 -1.10 4.62
CA THR A 21 -20.14 -1.64 5.76
C THR A 21 -21.05 -2.25 6.79
N ALA A 22 -20.58 -3.28 7.50
CA ALA A 22 -21.32 -3.90 8.58
C ALA A 22 -20.38 -4.37 9.71
N GLU A 23 -20.96 -4.61 10.88
CA GLU A 23 -20.36 -5.35 11.98
C GLU A 23 -20.72 -6.84 11.80
N ALA A 24 -19.78 -7.63 11.27
CA ALA A 24 -19.98 -9.07 11.08
C ALA A 24 -19.44 -9.90 12.26
N TYR A 25 -18.78 -9.24 13.22
CA TYR A 25 -18.22 -9.88 14.42
C TYR A 25 -17.23 -11.00 14.08
N VAL A 26 -16.42 -10.80 13.01
CA VAL A 26 -15.42 -11.78 12.59
C VAL A 26 -14.43 -12.08 13.73
N ARG A 27 -13.97 -11.04 14.42
CA ARG A 27 -13.11 -11.17 15.60
C ARG A 27 -13.53 -10.27 16.76
N TYR A 28 -13.77 -8.99 16.50
CA TYR A 28 -14.05 -8.00 17.52
C TYR A 28 -15.52 -7.59 17.55
N GLN A 29 -16.00 -7.11 18.71
CA GLN A 29 -17.32 -6.50 18.84
C GLN A 29 -17.23 -4.98 18.65
N ASN A 30 -18.36 -4.35 18.33
CA ASN A 30 -18.51 -2.90 18.21
C ASN A 30 -17.55 -2.27 17.19
N ARG A 31 -17.27 -2.99 16.09
CA ARG A 31 -16.40 -2.53 15.03
C ARG A 31 -16.95 -2.98 13.68
N ARG A 32 -16.94 -2.07 12.71
CA ARG A 32 -17.17 -2.44 11.31
C ARG A 32 -15.98 -3.25 10.82
N ASP A 33 -16.21 -4.50 10.48
CA ASP A 33 -15.19 -5.48 10.08
C ASP A 33 -15.54 -6.20 8.77
N LEU A 34 -16.60 -5.72 8.10
CA LEU A 34 -17.01 -6.15 6.78
C LEU A 34 -17.27 -4.92 5.89
N VAL A 35 -16.62 -4.89 4.73
CA VAL A 35 -16.76 -3.83 3.73
C VAL A 35 -17.09 -4.47 2.37
N ILE A 36 -18.08 -3.91 1.67
CA ILE A 36 -18.45 -4.30 0.31
C ILE A 36 -18.34 -3.08 -0.60
N PHE A 37 -17.60 -3.22 -1.70
CA PHE A 37 -17.67 -2.31 -2.83
C PHE A 37 -18.60 -2.88 -3.89
N GLU A 38 -19.43 -2.04 -4.44
CA GLU A 38 -20.23 -2.34 -5.62
C GLU A 38 -19.81 -1.41 -6.75
N PHE A 39 -19.62 -1.98 -7.92
CA PHE A 39 -19.29 -1.26 -9.15
C PHE A 39 -20.47 -1.30 -10.14
N ALA A 40 -20.65 -0.20 -10.88
CA ALA A 40 -21.57 -0.15 -12.01
C ALA A 40 -21.19 -1.22 -13.07
N GLU A 41 -22.19 -1.68 -13.82
CA GLU A 41 -21.96 -2.57 -14.95
C GLU A 41 -21.03 -1.93 -16.00
N GLY A 42 -20.13 -2.71 -16.58
CA GLY A 42 -19.13 -2.23 -17.53
C GLY A 42 -17.87 -1.65 -16.89
N THR A 43 -17.73 -1.65 -15.55
CA THR A 43 -16.52 -1.21 -14.87
C THR A 43 -15.33 -2.11 -15.23
N ASN A 44 -14.22 -1.52 -15.66
CA ASN A 44 -12.97 -2.22 -15.87
C ASN A 44 -12.17 -2.25 -14.56
N VAL A 45 -11.79 -3.46 -14.12
CA VAL A 45 -11.08 -3.68 -12.84
C VAL A 45 -9.78 -4.42 -13.09
N ALA A 46 -8.71 -3.96 -12.46
CA ALA A 46 -7.41 -4.63 -12.43
C ALA A 46 -6.97 -4.88 -10.99
N GLY A 47 -6.10 -5.87 -10.81
CA GLY A 47 -5.55 -6.24 -9.51
C GLY A 47 -4.09 -6.66 -9.58
N VAL A 48 -3.33 -6.28 -8.56
CA VAL A 48 -2.00 -6.83 -8.26
C VAL A 48 -2.02 -7.43 -6.86
N PHE A 49 -1.25 -8.51 -6.67
CA PHE A 49 -1.37 -9.37 -5.50
C PHE A 49 0.00 -9.82 -5.01
N THR A 50 0.07 -10.20 -3.74
CA THR A 50 1.26 -10.76 -3.11
C THR A 50 1.90 -11.89 -3.91
N GLN A 51 3.23 -11.94 -3.87
CA GLN A 51 4.05 -13.04 -4.39
C GLN A 51 4.49 -14.02 -3.29
N ASN A 52 4.01 -13.83 -2.06
CA ASN A 52 4.30 -14.76 -0.98
C ASN A 52 3.81 -16.17 -1.34
N ALA A 53 4.68 -17.17 -1.21
CA ALA A 53 4.35 -18.56 -1.50
C ALA A 53 3.21 -19.10 -0.60
N PHE A 54 3.07 -18.57 0.63
CA PHE A 54 1.94 -18.80 1.52
C PHE A 54 0.77 -17.87 1.23
N CYS A 55 0.45 -17.69 -0.04
CA CYS A 55 -0.64 -16.84 -0.51
C CYS A 55 -1.97 -17.27 0.12
N ALA A 56 -2.72 -16.31 0.64
CA ALA A 56 -4.01 -16.54 1.31
C ALA A 56 -5.09 -17.02 0.34
N ALA A 57 -6.05 -17.78 0.83
CA ALA A 57 -7.16 -18.30 0.04
C ALA A 57 -7.94 -17.23 -0.73
N PRO A 58 -8.34 -16.08 -0.14
CA PRO A 58 -9.03 -15.03 -0.88
C PRO A 58 -8.22 -14.47 -2.04
N VAL A 59 -6.89 -14.42 -1.93
CA VAL A 59 -6.04 -13.93 -3.03
C VAL A 59 -6.06 -14.90 -4.21
N HIS A 60 -6.02 -16.21 -3.96
CA HIS A 60 -6.16 -17.23 -5.02
C HIS A 60 -7.49 -17.11 -5.75
N VAL A 61 -8.60 -16.98 -5.00
CA VAL A 61 -9.94 -16.81 -5.56
C VAL A 61 -10.04 -15.53 -6.39
N SER A 62 -9.55 -14.39 -5.85
CA SER A 62 -9.57 -13.11 -6.56
C SER A 62 -8.77 -13.14 -7.87
N LYS A 63 -7.58 -13.76 -7.87
CA LYS A 63 -6.78 -13.96 -9.10
C LYS A 63 -7.55 -14.78 -10.15
N ALA A 64 -8.17 -15.87 -9.74
CA ALA A 64 -8.95 -16.74 -10.64
C ALA A 64 -10.18 -16.03 -11.21
N HIS A 65 -10.92 -15.29 -10.39
CA HIS A 65 -12.12 -14.57 -10.81
C HIS A 65 -11.80 -13.43 -11.79
N LEU A 66 -10.73 -12.66 -11.54
CA LEU A 66 -10.28 -11.58 -12.45
C LEU A 66 -9.90 -12.08 -13.85
N GLN A 67 -9.50 -13.37 -13.99
CA GLN A 67 -9.17 -13.94 -15.30
C GLN A 67 -10.39 -14.23 -16.15
N VAL A 68 -11.56 -14.46 -15.54
CA VAL A 68 -12.76 -14.98 -16.22
C VAL A 68 -13.93 -14.01 -16.25
N ALA A 69 -13.93 -12.96 -15.39
CA ALA A 69 -15.06 -12.03 -15.31
C ALA A 69 -14.56 -10.59 -15.06
N ASN A 70 -15.46 -9.61 -15.30
CA ASN A 70 -15.32 -8.26 -14.78
C ASN A 70 -16.00 -8.19 -13.41
N PRO A 71 -15.26 -7.89 -12.33
CA PRO A 71 -15.85 -7.85 -11.00
C PRO A 71 -16.90 -6.75 -10.85
N ARG A 72 -17.99 -7.09 -10.19
CA ARG A 72 -19.07 -6.18 -9.78
C ARG A 72 -18.99 -5.85 -8.29
N TYR A 73 -18.38 -6.74 -7.51
CA TYR A 73 -18.27 -6.58 -6.06
C TYR A 73 -16.88 -6.91 -5.56
N LEU A 74 -16.40 -6.14 -4.57
CA LEU A 74 -15.32 -6.54 -3.70
C LEU A 74 -15.89 -6.78 -2.32
N ILE A 75 -15.43 -7.83 -1.63
CA ILE A 75 -15.78 -8.09 -0.25
C ILE A 75 -14.52 -8.22 0.60
N ILE A 76 -14.44 -7.43 1.65
CA ILE A 76 -13.27 -7.34 2.53
C ILE A 76 -13.69 -7.63 3.96
N ASN A 77 -13.07 -8.61 4.60
CA ASN A 77 -13.20 -8.80 6.03
C ASN A 77 -11.92 -8.47 6.78
N THR A 78 -12.05 -7.96 8.00
CA THR A 78 -10.94 -7.72 8.92
C THR A 78 -10.99 -8.62 10.14
N GLY A 79 -9.84 -8.79 10.84
CA GLY A 79 -9.70 -9.63 12.03
C GLY A 79 -9.26 -11.07 11.76
N ASN A 80 -9.45 -11.59 10.55
CA ASN A 80 -9.00 -12.91 10.12
C ASN A 80 -8.45 -12.84 8.70
N ALA A 81 -7.24 -13.34 8.48
CA ALA A 81 -6.55 -13.30 7.18
C ALA A 81 -7.00 -14.40 6.21
N ASN A 82 -7.66 -15.44 6.68
CA ASN A 82 -7.94 -16.67 5.93
C ASN A 82 -6.69 -17.19 5.17
N ALA A 83 -5.55 -17.13 5.84
CA ALA A 83 -4.25 -17.58 5.36
C ALA A 83 -3.72 -18.73 6.25
N GLY A 84 -3.04 -19.70 5.64
CA GLY A 84 -2.60 -20.91 6.37
C GLY A 84 -3.77 -21.81 6.78
N THR A 85 -4.91 -21.73 6.12
CA THR A 85 -6.19 -22.40 6.47
C THR A 85 -6.51 -23.61 5.58
N GLY A 86 -5.62 -23.91 4.63
CA GLY A 86 -5.71 -25.07 3.76
C GLY A 86 -6.99 -25.12 2.90
N LYS A 87 -7.47 -26.32 2.59
CA LYS A 87 -8.66 -26.52 1.73
C LYS A 87 -9.93 -25.87 2.30
N THR A 88 -10.09 -25.88 3.63
CA THR A 88 -11.24 -25.25 4.29
C THR A 88 -11.27 -23.74 4.03
N GLY A 89 -10.11 -23.09 4.10
CA GLY A 89 -10.01 -21.65 3.81
C GLY A 89 -10.40 -21.31 2.36
N MET A 90 -10.00 -22.15 1.39
CA MET A 90 -10.42 -21.98 -0.01
C MET A 90 -11.93 -22.10 -0.17
N LEU A 91 -12.54 -23.15 0.38
CA LEU A 91 -13.99 -23.33 0.37
C LEU A 91 -14.73 -22.17 1.04
N ASN A 92 -14.19 -21.64 2.12
CA ASN A 92 -14.78 -20.49 2.82
C ASN A 92 -14.73 -19.22 1.96
N ALA A 93 -13.62 -18.96 1.25
CA ALA A 93 -13.51 -17.83 0.34
C ALA A 93 -14.48 -17.96 -0.85
N GLU A 94 -14.59 -19.15 -1.45
CA GLU A 94 -15.54 -19.44 -2.54
C GLU A 94 -17.01 -19.31 -2.08
N ARG A 95 -17.35 -19.84 -0.89
CA ARG A 95 -18.69 -19.70 -0.31
C ARG A 95 -19.05 -18.25 0.00
N THR A 96 -18.09 -17.45 0.45
CA THR A 96 -18.29 -16.01 0.64
C THR A 96 -18.68 -15.33 -0.66
N CYS A 97 -17.98 -15.62 -1.76
CA CYS A 97 -18.32 -15.07 -3.08
C CYS A 97 -19.69 -15.55 -3.55
N ALA A 98 -19.98 -16.84 -3.44
CA ALA A 98 -21.25 -17.43 -3.89
C ALA A 98 -22.44 -16.83 -3.13
N GLN A 99 -22.34 -16.66 -1.81
CA GLN A 99 -23.44 -16.10 -1.00
C GLN A 99 -23.67 -14.62 -1.30
N LEU A 100 -22.59 -13.81 -1.45
CA LEU A 100 -22.75 -12.42 -1.85
C LEU A 100 -23.34 -12.30 -3.24
N ALA A 101 -22.91 -13.14 -4.19
CA ALA A 101 -23.41 -13.16 -5.55
C ALA A 101 -24.91 -13.50 -5.61
N GLU A 102 -25.36 -14.49 -4.83
CA GLU A 102 -26.77 -14.85 -4.69
C GLU A 102 -27.61 -13.66 -4.21
N LEU A 103 -27.16 -12.98 -3.13
CA LEU A 103 -27.85 -11.82 -2.58
C LEU A 103 -27.88 -10.61 -3.53
N ALA A 104 -26.83 -10.44 -4.33
CA ALA A 104 -26.66 -9.31 -5.24
C ALA A 104 -27.20 -9.58 -6.66
N GLY A 105 -27.57 -10.82 -7.00
CA GLY A 105 -28.07 -11.21 -8.31
C GLY A 105 -27.00 -11.21 -9.42
N VAL A 106 -25.76 -11.57 -9.07
CA VAL A 106 -24.62 -11.65 -10.00
C VAL A 106 -23.98 -13.05 -9.97
N GLN A 107 -22.96 -13.30 -10.79
CA GLN A 107 -22.21 -14.56 -10.74
C GLN A 107 -21.15 -14.53 -9.63
N ALA A 108 -20.84 -15.68 -9.03
CA ALA A 108 -19.81 -15.78 -8.01
C ALA A 108 -18.43 -15.27 -8.50
N THR A 109 -18.12 -15.44 -9.76
CA THR A 109 -16.90 -14.95 -10.40
C THR A 109 -16.84 -13.43 -10.55
N GLU A 110 -17.95 -12.71 -10.38
CA GLU A 110 -18.02 -11.25 -10.37
C GLU A 110 -17.78 -10.66 -8.97
N VAL A 111 -17.41 -11.51 -7.97
CA VAL A 111 -17.09 -11.11 -6.60
C VAL A 111 -15.64 -11.42 -6.31
N LEU A 112 -14.87 -10.43 -5.84
CA LEU A 112 -13.49 -10.61 -5.38
C LEU A 112 -13.42 -10.57 -3.85
N PRO A 113 -12.97 -11.66 -3.18
CA PRO A 113 -12.81 -11.69 -1.74
C PRO A 113 -11.43 -11.18 -1.31
N PHE A 114 -11.39 -10.47 -0.18
CA PHE A 114 -10.19 -10.00 0.50
C PHE A 114 -10.33 -10.23 2.00
N SER A 115 -9.24 -10.56 2.66
CA SER A 115 -9.20 -10.76 4.10
C SER A 115 -7.93 -10.16 4.68
N THR A 116 -7.99 -9.69 5.92
CA THR A 116 -6.81 -9.21 6.66
C THR A 116 -6.99 -9.44 8.16
N GLY A 117 -5.91 -9.74 8.88
CA GLY A 117 -5.90 -10.01 10.31
C GLY A 117 -5.05 -11.23 10.66
N VAL A 118 -5.51 -12.04 11.63
CA VAL A 118 -4.74 -13.17 12.16
C VAL A 118 -4.59 -14.29 11.12
N ILE A 119 -3.36 -14.79 10.98
CA ILE A 119 -2.96 -15.92 10.14
C ILE A 119 -3.06 -17.23 10.95
N GLY A 120 -3.45 -18.33 10.28
CA GLY A 120 -3.48 -19.67 10.88
C GLY A 120 -4.75 -20.00 11.67
N GLU A 121 -5.74 -19.11 11.66
CA GLU A 121 -7.07 -19.35 12.25
C GLU A 121 -8.13 -19.51 11.16
N GLN A 122 -9.07 -20.44 11.35
CA GLN A 122 -10.18 -20.63 10.41
C GLN A 122 -11.10 -19.40 10.42
N LEU A 123 -11.53 -18.99 9.22
CA LEU A 123 -12.49 -17.89 9.07
C LEU A 123 -13.82 -18.28 9.74
N PRO A 124 -14.38 -17.47 10.63
CA PRO A 124 -15.71 -17.71 11.21
C PRO A 124 -16.80 -17.37 10.18
N LEU A 125 -16.94 -18.26 9.19
CA LEU A 125 -17.70 -18.03 7.96
C LEU A 125 -19.15 -17.59 8.22
N GLU A 126 -19.85 -18.27 9.12
CA GLU A 126 -21.27 -17.97 9.39
C GLU A 126 -21.47 -16.54 9.93
N ARG A 127 -20.51 -16.02 10.71
CA ARG A 127 -20.55 -14.62 11.18
C ARG A 127 -20.40 -13.65 9.99
N LEU A 128 -19.44 -13.94 9.11
CA LEU A 128 -19.21 -13.13 7.91
C LEU A 128 -20.45 -13.14 7.00
N LEU A 129 -21.03 -14.33 6.74
CA LEU A 129 -22.21 -14.47 5.87
C LEU A 129 -23.43 -13.72 6.43
N ASN A 130 -23.63 -13.73 7.75
CA ASN A 130 -24.71 -12.98 8.40
C ASN A 130 -24.54 -11.45 8.27
N GLY A 131 -23.32 -10.95 8.06
CA GLY A 131 -23.02 -9.54 7.83
C GLY A 131 -23.29 -9.06 6.40
N LEU A 132 -23.47 -9.96 5.41
CA LEU A 132 -23.59 -9.59 4.00
C LEU A 132 -24.81 -8.72 3.70
N GLN A 133 -25.99 -9.16 4.15
CA GLN A 133 -27.23 -8.41 3.89
C GLN A 133 -27.23 -7.04 4.58
N PRO A 134 -26.81 -6.89 5.85
CA PRO A 134 -26.61 -5.57 6.46
C PRO A 134 -25.65 -4.67 5.68
N ALA A 135 -24.52 -5.20 5.20
CA ALA A 135 -23.57 -4.44 4.39
C ALA A 135 -24.17 -4.00 3.06
N LEU A 136 -24.88 -4.88 2.34
CA LEU A 136 -25.58 -4.54 1.11
C LEU A 136 -26.66 -3.46 1.32
N ASN A 137 -27.40 -3.53 2.43
CA ASN A 137 -28.43 -2.54 2.76
C ASN A 137 -27.83 -1.16 3.09
N SER A 138 -26.55 -1.08 3.45
CA SER A 138 -25.84 0.16 3.78
C SER A 138 -25.11 0.80 2.59
N LEU A 139 -25.22 0.23 1.38
CA LEU A 139 -24.53 0.73 0.19
C LEU A 139 -24.87 2.19 -0.12
N ARG A 140 -23.86 3.04 -0.15
CA ARG A 140 -23.97 4.46 -0.53
C ARG A 140 -22.68 4.96 -1.19
N ALA A 141 -22.78 6.04 -1.96
CA ALA A 141 -21.66 6.54 -2.77
C ALA A 141 -20.59 7.27 -1.95
N ASP A 142 -20.94 7.83 -0.80
CA ASP A 142 -20.09 8.66 0.05
C ASP A 142 -19.42 7.90 1.23
N ALA A 143 -19.46 6.56 1.22
CA ALA A 143 -18.97 5.73 2.33
C ALA A 143 -17.47 5.42 2.31
N TRP A 144 -16.66 6.16 1.56
CA TRP A 144 -15.21 5.95 1.48
C TRP A 144 -14.52 6.02 2.85
N GLY A 145 -14.90 6.98 3.70
CA GLY A 145 -14.36 7.10 5.06
C GLY A 145 -14.72 5.92 5.98
N ASP A 146 -15.95 5.42 5.85
CA ASP A 146 -16.39 4.23 6.58
C ASP A 146 -15.62 2.98 6.12
N ALA A 147 -15.39 2.85 4.81
CA ALA A 147 -14.57 1.77 4.25
C ALA A 147 -13.13 1.84 4.74
N ALA A 148 -12.51 3.03 4.71
CA ALA A 148 -11.16 3.22 5.21
C ALA A 148 -11.01 2.79 6.67
N THR A 149 -12.02 3.07 7.50
CA THR A 149 -12.07 2.62 8.90
C THR A 149 -12.33 1.10 9.00
N GLY A 150 -13.23 0.57 8.17
CA GLY A 150 -13.65 -0.83 8.18
C GLY A 150 -12.57 -1.81 7.75
N ILE A 151 -11.58 -1.39 6.96
CA ILE A 151 -10.46 -2.24 6.52
C ILE A 151 -9.24 -2.22 7.45
N MET A 152 -9.21 -1.37 8.48
CA MET A 152 -8.10 -1.25 9.44
C MET A 152 -7.91 -2.55 10.25
N THR A 153 -6.68 -2.79 10.72
CA THR A 153 -6.37 -3.84 11.70
C THR A 153 -5.62 -3.26 12.89
N THR A 154 -4.30 -3.14 12.82
CA THR A 154 -3.43 -2.46 13.80
C THR A 154 -3.23 -0.99 13.48
N ASP A 155 -3.77 -0.53 12.37
CA ASP A 155 -3.76 0.87 11.95
C ASP A 155 -4.33 1.77 13.06
N THR A 156 -3.73 2.93 13.29
CA THR A 156 -4.20 3.90 14.30
C THR A 156 -5.06 5.01 13.69
N THR A 157 -5.00 5.15 12.35
CA THR A 157 -5.79 6.14 11.60
C THR A 157 -6.25 5.57 10.25
N PRO A 158 -7.47 5.90 9.78
CA PRO A 158 -7.89 5.54 8.44
C PRO A 158 -7.11 6.32 7.37
N LYS A 159 -6.82 5.66 6.25
CA LYS A 159 -5.96 6.19 5.18
C LYS A 159 -6.76 6.36 3.89
N GLY A 160 -6.79 7.58 3.37
CA GLY A 160 -7.51 7.92 2.15
C GLY A 160 -6.83 9.03 1.35
N ALA A 161 -7.07 9.02 0.05
CA ALA A 161 -6.69 10.06 -0.89
C ALA A 161 -7.82 10.27 -1.90
N SER A 162 -8.04 11.49 -2.33
CA SER A 162 -9.07 11.82 -3.30
C SER A 162 -8.67 13.06 -4.08
N GLU A 163 -8.81 13.01 -5.39
CA GLU A 163 -8.47 14.09 -6.31
C GLU A 163 -9.51 14.19 -7.43
N GLN A 164 -9.83 15.43 -7.84
CA GLN A 164 -10.58 15.71 -9.04
C GLN A 164 -9.64 16.28 -10.09
N PHE A 165 -9.83 15.86 -11.34
CA PHE A 165 -9.02 16.30 -12.47
C PHE A 165 -9.88 16.49 -13.70
N GLU A 166 -9.40 17.30 -14.64
CA GLU A 166 -10.16 17.67 -15.85
C GLU A 166 -9.49 17.11 -17.10
N LEU A 167 -10.27 16.46 -17.97
CA LEU A 167 -9.87 16.04 -19.29
C LEU A 167 -10.96 16.43 -20.29
N ASP A 168 -10.60 17.12 -21.36
CA ASP A 168 -11.51 17.50 -22.44
C ASP A 168 -12.79 18.24 -21.94
N GLY A 169 -12.66 19.05 -20.87
CA GLY A 169 -13.78 19.79 -20.27
C GLY A 169 -14.71 18.95 -19.40
N ILE A 170 -14.35 17.71 -19.08
CA ILE A 170 -15.07 16.84 -18.17
C ILE A 170 -14.27 16.69 -16.87
N THR A 171 -14.90 16.94 -15.73
CA THR A 171 -14.30 16.69 -14.41
C THR A 171 -14.48 15.23 -14.05
N TYR A 172 -13.35 14.54 -13.81
CA TYR A 172 -13.29 13.18 -13.31
C TYR A 172 -12.84 13.17 -11.86
N THR A 173 -13.26 12.14 -11.16
CA THR A 173 -12.89 11.90 -9.77
C THR A 173 -12.08 10.61 -9.66
N MET A 174 -11.04 10.66 -8.83
CA MET A 174 -10.30 9.48 -8.41
C MET A 174 -10.22 9.48 -6.88
N THR A 175 -10.66 8.39 -6.25
CA THR A 175 -10.68 8.24 -4.79
C THR A 175 -10.15 6.86 -4.42
N GLY A 176 -9.36 6.79 -3.35
CA GLY A 176 -8.79 5.54 -2.89
C GLY A 176 -8.53 5.51 -1.40
N ILE A 177 -8.46 4.30 -0.87
CA ILE A 177 -8.15 3.99 0.51
C ILE A 177 -7.09 2.90 0.60
N SER A 178 -6.35 2.88 1.69
CA SER A 178 -5.40 1.81 1.98
C SER A 178 -5.38 1.47 3.47
N LYS A 179 -4.87 0.30 3.81
CA LYS A 179 -4.61 -0.13 5.18
C LYS A 179 -3.26 -0.83 5.28
N GLY A 180 -2.67 -0.75 6.45
CA GLY A 180 -1.44 -1.41 6.82
C GLY A 180 -0.66 -0.57 7.83
N ALA A 181 -0.01 -1.25 8.79
CA ALA A 181 0.83 -0.64 9.81
C ALA A 181 1.99 -1.55 10.24
N GLY A 182 1.90 -2.85 10.01
CA GLY A 182 2.93 -3.87 10.22
C GLY A 182 2.88 -4.96 9.17
N MET A 183 3.93 -5.80 9.09
CA MET A 183 4.17 -6.78 8.03
C MET A 183 4.16 -6.10 6.65
N ILE A 184 4.97 -5.04 6.48
CA ILE A 184 5.01 -4.20 5.29
C ILE A 184 6.39 -4.24 4.61
N ARG A 185 6.46 -5.03 3.57
CA ARG A 185 7.48 -5.02 2.50
C ARG A 185 6.84 -5.44 1.20
N PRO A 186 6.24 -4.54 0.43
CA PRO A 186 5.59 -4.88 -0.80
C PRO A 186 6.59 -5.41 -1.84
N ASN A 187 6.35 -6.66 -2.26
CA ASN A 187 6.90 -7.21 -3.49
C ASN A 187 5.72 -7.59 -4.37
N MET A 188 5.15 -6.61 -5.07
CA MET A 188 3.88 -6.63 -5.78
C MET A 188 2.62 -6.55 -4.89
N ALA A 189 2.71 -6.01 -3.73
CA ALA A 189 1.73 -5.48 -2.76
C ALA A 189 1.91 -6.05 -1.34
N THR A 190 2.06 -5.19 -0.30
CA THR A 190 2.05 -5.61 1.12
C THR A 190 1.07 -4.75 1.90
N MET A 191 -0.19 -4.75 1.47
CA MET A 191 -1.27 -3.97 2.07
C MET A 191 -2.60 -4.28 1.38
N LEU A 192 -3.68 -3.73 1.85
CA LEU A 192 -4.89 -3.64 1.05
C LEU A 192 -5.05 -2.20 0.54
N GLY A 193 -5.17 -2.04 -0.77
CA GLY A 193 -5.42 -0.76 -1.43
C GLY A 193 -6.55 -0.87 -2.44
N TYR A 194 -7.46 0.08 -2.40
CA TYR A 194 -8.61 0.13 -3.29
C TYR A 194 -8.73 1.54 -3.84
N VAL A 195 -8.54 1.69 -5.15
CA VAL A 195 -8.63 2.97 -5.86
C VAL A 195 -9.66 2.84 -6.97
N ALA A 196 -10.50 3.84 -7.15
CA ALA A 196 -11.41 3.89 -8.27
C ALA A 196 -11.44 5.28 -8.90
N THR A 197 -11.75 5.31 -10.20
CA THR A 197 -12.04 6.53 -10.96
C THR A 197 -13.32 6.37 -11.76
N ASP A 198 -14.00 7.47 -12.05
CA ASP A 198 -15.14 7.49 -12.94
C ASP A 198 -14.78 7.83 -14.40
N ALA A 199 -13.48 7.95 -14.70
CA ALA A 199 -12.97 8.11 -16.05
C ALA A 199 -13.14 6.82 -16.89
N PRO A 200 -13.45 6.93 -18.18
CA PRO A 200 -13.56 5.78 -19.10
C PRO A 200 -12.16 5.34 -19.56
N ILE A 201 -11.69 4.21 -19.05
CA ILE A 201 -10.36 3.66 -19.37
C ILE A 201 -10.53 2.19 -19.77
N SER A 202 -9.88 1.77 -20.87
CA SER A 202 -9.95 0.37 -21.32
C SER A 202 -9.34 -0.60 -20.32
N ARG A 203 -9.79 -1.85 -20.34
CA ARG A 203 -9.34 -2.89 -19.41
C ARG A 203 -7.83 -3.09 -19.41
N GLU A 204 -7.23 -3.09 -20.60
CA GLU A 204 -5.78 -3.24 -20.78
C GLU A 204 -5.02 -2.10 -20.11
N LEU A 205 -5.49 -0.87 -20.29
CA LEU A 205 -4.83 0.30 -19.68
C LEU A 205 -5.06 0.39 -18.18
N VAL A 206 -6.18 -0.06 -17.64
CA VAL A 206 -6.40 -0.13 -16.18
C VAL A 206 -5.35 -1.04 -15.53
N GLN A 207 -5.04 -2.20 -16.14
CA GLN A 207 -3.99 -3.10 -15.65
C GLN A 207 -2.59 -2.49 -15.81
N GLN A 208 -2.31 -1.83 -16.93
CA GLN A 208 -1.02 -1.17 -17.15
C GLN A 208 -0.79 -0.03 -16.17
N LEU A 209 -1.75 0.89 -16.01
CA LEU A 209 -1.72 2.00 -15.05
C LEU A 209 -1.47 1.50 -13.63
N LEU A 210 -2.19 0.46 -13.20
CA LEU A 210 -2.01 -0.14 -11.89
C LEU A 210 -0.59 -0.68 -11.71
N SER A 211 -0.07 -1.42 -12.68
CA SER A 211 1.26 -2.02 -12.60
C SER A 211 2.37 -0.97 -12.57
N GLU A 212 2.26 0.07 -13.40
CA GLU A 212 3.24 1.17 -13.44
C GLU A 212 3.24 1.95 -12.12
N THR A 213 2.06 2.29 -11.60
CA THR A 213 1.94 3.14 -10.41
C THR A 213 2.28 2.41 -9.11
N VAL A 214 1.94 1.12 -8.96
CA VAL A 214 2.32 0.31 -7.81
C VAL A 214 3.83 0.20 -7.68
N ASN A 215 4.56 0.08 -8.80
CA ASN A 215 6.01 -0.04 -8.80
C ASN A 215 6.74 1.20 -8.26
N VAL A 216 6.15 2.37 -8.37
CA VAL A 216 6.74 3.64 -7.89
C VAL A 216 6.08 4.18 -6.62
N SER A 217 5.19 3.40 -6.00
CA SER A 217 4.45 3.78 -4.80
C SER A 217 4.47 2.68 -3.73
N PHE A 218 3.52 1.75 -3.75
CA PHE A 218 3.44 0.69 -2.76
C PHE A 218 4.65 -0.26 -2.77
N ASN A 219 5.24 -0.52 -3.94
CA ASN A 219 6.50 -1.28 -4.04
C ASN A 219 7.74 -0.43 -3.70
N ARG A 220 7.59 0.67 -3.02
CA ARG A 220 8.67 1.56 -2.54
C ARG A 220 8.49 1.96 -1.09
N ILE A 221 7.78 1.13 -0.31
CA ILE A 221 7.66 1.32 1.14
C ILE A 221 8.13 0.07 1.88
N THR A 222 8.54 0.23 3.14
CA THR A 222 8.71 -0.87 4.09
C THR A 222 8.60 -0.36 5.52
N ILE A 223 8.09 -1.21 6.42
CA ILE A 223 8.07 -0.95 7.86
C ILE A 223 9.05 -1.88 8.57
N ASP A 224 8.94 -3.18 8.36
CA ASP A 224 9.65 -4.23 9.09
C ASP A 224 10.38 -5.26 8.20
N GLY A 225 10.23 -5.14 6.88
CA GLY A 225 10.85 -6.06 5.93
C GLY A 225 10.08 -7.34 5.67
N ASP A 226 8.91 -7.54 6.29
CA ASP A 226 8.10 -8.74 6.17
C ASP A 226 7.03 -8.62 5.08
N THR A 227 6.93 -9.65 4.22
CA THR A 227 5.93 -9.71 3.14
C THR A 227 4.70 -10.49 3.60
N SER A 228 3.53 -9.86 3.51
CA SER A 228 2.25 -10.46 3.93
C SER A 228 1.74 -11.52 2.95
N THR A 229 0.85 -12.37 3.45
CA THR A 229 0.15 -13.43 2.70
C THR A 229 -1.06 -12.93 1.91
N ASN A 230 -1.56 -11.70 2.20
CA ASN A 230 -2.88 -11.24 1.77
C ASN A 230 -2.87 -10.01 0.87
N ASP A 231 -1.73 -9.44 0.60
CA ASP A 231 -1.62 -8.15 -0.05
C ASP A 231 -2.30 -8.08 -1.40
N SER A 232 -3.04 -7.00 -1.59
CA SER A 232 -3.81 -6.78 -2.81
C SER A 232 -4.00 -5.29 -3.06
N CYS A 233 -3.79 -4.86 -4.29
CA CYS A 233 -4.17 -3.52 -4.74
C CYS A 233 -5.10 -3.63 -5.94
N ILE A 234 -6.26 -2.99 -5.85
CA ILE A 234 -7.29 -2.98 -6.89
C ILE A 234 -7.43 -1.56 -7.43
N PHE A 235 -7.49 -1.45 -8.75
CA PHE A 235 -7.86 -0.23 -9.45
C PHE A 235 -9.07 -0.49 -10.34
N ALA A 236 -10.10 0.36 -10.22
CA ALA A 236 -11.35 0.26 -10.97
C ALA A 236 -11.61 1.55 -11.74
N ALA A 237 -11.98 1.43 -13.01
CA ALA A 237 -12.41 2.53 -13.87
C ALA A 237 -13.86 2.30 -14.30
N THR A 238 -14.80 3.12 -13.77
CA THR A 238 -16.23 2.89 -13.98
C THR A 238 -16.74 3.48 -15.30
N GLY A 239 -16.09 4.51 -15.85
CA GLY A 239 -16.54 5.22 -17.03
C GLY A 239 -17.81 6.04 -16.84
N GLN A 240 -18.36 6.14 -15.62
CA GLN A 240 -19.68 6.70 -15.35
C GLN A 240 -19.73 8.24 -15.35
N ALA A 241 -18.57 8.90 -15.47
CA ALA A 241 -18.55 10.34 -15.73
C ALA A 241 -18.77 10.67 -17.23
N GLY A 242 -18.77 9.65 -18.09
CA GLY A 242 -18.89 9.80 -19.54
C GLY A 242 -17.56 10.19 -20.20
N GLY A 243 -17.65 10.66 -21.44
CA GLY A 243 -16.48 10.97 -22.25
C GLY A 243 -16.04 9.83 -23.18
N VAL A 244 -14.97 10.06 -23.94
CA VAL A 244 -14.41 9.07 -24.86
C VAL A 244 -13.43 8.19 -24.11
N GLU A 245 -13.54 6.87 -24.30
CA GLU A 245 -12.64 5.89 -23.66
C GLU A 245 -11.16 6.15 -24.00
N ILE A 246 -10.31 6.10 -22.99
CA ILE A 246 -8.85 6.12 -23.13
C ILE A 246 -8.41 4.67 -23.35
N SER A 247 -7.96 4.35 -24.57
CA SER A 247 -7.62 2.99 -24.99
C SER A 247 -6.20 2.85 -25.56
N SER A 248 -5.37 3.92 -25.49
CA SER A 248 -3.99 3.92 -25.95
C SER A 248 -3.08 4.73 -25.03
N THR A 249 -1.87 4.25 -24.81
CA THR A 249 -0.82 5.01 -24.09
C THR A 249 -0.32 6.24 -24.88
N GLN A 250 -0.63 6.31 -26.17
CA GLN A 250 -0.33 7.47 -27.01
C GLN A 250 -1.38 8.59 -26.89
N ASP A 251 -2.50 8.32 -26.23
CA ASP A 251 -3.49 9.34 -25.90
C ASP A 251 -2.92 10.29 -24.85
N ALA A 252 -2.93 11.59 -25.10
CA ALA A 252 -2.38 12.57 -24.17
C ALA A 252 -3.06 12.52 -22.78
N ARG A 253 -4.32 12.08 -22.72
CA ARG A 253 -5.08 11.91 -21.47
C ARG A 253 -4.53 10.79 -20.59
N TYR A 254 -3.88 9.76 -21.17
CA TYR A 254 -3.23 8.68 -20.43
C TYR A 254 -2.17 9.23 -19.47
N ALA A 255 -1.32 10.14 -19.92
CA ALA A 255 -0.28 10.73 -19.09
C ALA A 255 -0.85 11.50 -17.87
N VAL A 256 -1.98 12.18 -18.06
CA VAL A 256 -2.66 12.89 -16.94
C VAL A 256 -3.21 11.89 -15.93
N VAL A 257 -3.90 10.84 -16.38
CA VAL A 257 -4.43 9.79 -15.48
C VAL A 257 -3.31 9.08 -14.73
N LEU A 258 -2.21 8.75 -15.42
CA LEU A 258 -1.02 8.12 -14.83
C LEU A 258 -0.42 9.00 -13.73
N ASP A 259 -0.31 10.31 -13.96
CA ASP A 259 0.23 11.26 -13.00
C ASP A 259 -0.68 11.38 -11.75
N VAL A 260 -2.00 11.54 -11.94
CA VAL A 260 -2.97 11.59 -10.83
C VAL A 260 -2.92 10.30 -10.02
N LEU A 261 -2.99 9.14 -10.67
CA LEU A 261 -2.96 7.84 -9.99
C LEU A 261 -1.64 7.64 -9.23
N THR A 262 -0.51 8.05 -9.83
CA THR A 262 0.82 7.97 -9.19
C THR A 262 0.89 8.81 -7.91
N ARG A 263 0.43 10.05 -7.95
CA ARG A 263 0.41 10.93 -6.76
C ARG A 263 -0.46 10.33 -5.66
N MET A 264 -1.66 9.87 -6.00
CA MET A 264 -2.59 9.28 -5.05
C MET A 264 -2.03 8.00 -4.43
N MET A 265 -1.51 7.08 -5.23
CA MET A 265 -0.92 5.84 -4.71
C MET A 265 0.33 6.08 -3.87
N LYS A 266 1.19 7.06 -4.24
CA LYS A 266 2.31 7.48 -3.39
C LYS A 266 1.83 8.04 -2.06
N ARG A 267 0.78 8.89 -2.06
CA ARG A 267 0.21 9.41 -0.81
C ARG A 267 -0.32 8.27 0.06
N LEU A 268 -1.09 7.34 -0.49
CA LEU A 268 -1.62 6.18 0.24
C LEU A 268 -0.50 5.29 0.81
N ALA A 269 0.56 5.04 0.04
CA ALA A 269 1.72 4.27 0.46
C ALA A 269 2.49 4.96 1.60
N GLN A 270 2.71 6.26 1.51
CA GLN A 270 3.35 7.04 2.58
C GLN A 270 2.52 7.09 3.85
N LEU A 271 1.18 7.16 3.75
CA LEU A 271 0.29 7.11 4.91
C LEU A 271 0.43 5.79 5.70
N ILE A 272 0.68 4.66 5.01
CA ILE A 272 0.96 3.37 5.65
C ILE A 272 2.24 3.47 6.50
N VAL A 273 3.32 4.00 5.93
CA VAL A 273 4.61 4.14 6.64
C VAL A 273 4.51 5.11 7.81
N ARG A 274 3.80 6.23 7.63
CA ARG A 274 3.57 7.24 8.68
C ARG A 274 2.80 6.71 9.87
N ASP A 275 1.93 5.73 9.64
CA ASP A 275 1.14 5.04 10.67
C ASP A 275 1.73 3.66 11.01
N GLY A 276 3.02 3.44 10.72
CA GLY A 276 3.71 2.20 11.03
C GLY A 276 3.67 1.89 12.52
N GLU A 277 3.55 0.59 12.87
CA GLU A 277 3.52 0.12 14.26
C GLU A 277 4.72 0.66 15.05
N GLY A 278 4.45 1.50 16.05
CA GLY A 278 5.48 2.12 16.87
C GLY A 278 6.34 3.19 16.18
N ALA A 279 6.02 3.61 14.96
CA ALA A 279 6.78 4.61 14.24
C ALA A 279 6.76 5.96 14.95
N THR A 280 7.95 6.57 15.09
CA THR A 280 8.14 7.92 15.61
C THR A 280 8.73 8.88 14.58
N LYS A 281 9.28 8.33 13.48
CA LYS A 281 9.88 9.09 12.38
C LYS A 281 9.55 8.50 11.03
N PHE A 282 9.35 9.37 10.04
CA PHE A 282 9.19 9.03 8.64
C PHE A 282 10.49 9.31 7.89
N ILE A 283 11.00 8.30 7.17
CA ILE A 283 12.30 8.36 6.52
C ILE A 283 12.13 8.15 5.01
N THR A 284 12.69 9.07 4.24
CA THR A 284 12.89 8.93 2.80
C THR A 284 14.32 8.45 2.55
N VAL A 285 14.50 7.30 1.91
CA VAL A 285 15.81 6.84 1.46
C VAL A 285 15.89 7.03 -0.05
N ALA A 286 16.58 8.08 -0.48
CA ALA A 286 16.77 8.45 -1.87
C ALA A 286 18.16 8.05 -2.34
N VAL A 287 18.24 7.14 -3.31
CA VAL A 287 19.50 6.69 -3.91
C VAL A 287 19.55 7.16 -5.35
N GLU A 288 20.63 7.81 -5.72
CA GLU A 288 20.88 8.37 -7.05
C GLU A 288 22.28 7.99 -7.56
N GLY A 289 22.58 8.32 -8.81
CA GLY A 289 23.89 8.04 -9.39
C GLY A 289 24.16 6.56 -9.65
N GLY A 290 23.12 5.71 -9.68
CA GLY A 290 23.26 4.27 -9.92
C GLY A 290 23.38 3.89 -11.38
N TYR A 291 23.83 2.66 -11.64
CA TYR A 291 23.90 2.09 -12.98
C TYR A 291 22.52 1.87 -13.58
N ASP A 292 21.58 1.34 -12.77
CA ASP A 292 20.18 1.18 -13.10
C ASP A 292 19.28 1.41 -11.87
N THR A 293 17.97 1.46 -12.10
CA THR A 293 16.98 1.69 -11.04
C THR A 293 16.93 0.57 -10.02
N GLN A 294 17.19 -0.69 -10.44
CA GLN A 294 17.17 -1.85 -9.52
C GLN A 294 18.29 -1.75 -8.50
N GLU A 295 19.50 -1.36 -8.94
CA GLU A 295 20.63 -1.13 -8.05
C GLU A 295 20.33 -0.07 -6.99
N CYS A 296 19.74 1.06 -7.40
CA CYS A 296 19.33 2.11 -6.47
C CYS A 296 18.27 1.60 -5.48
N CYS A 297 17.32 0.83 -5.97
CA CYS A 297 16.27 0.21 -5.16
C CYS A 297 16.84 -0.77 -4.12
N ASP A 298 17.77 -1.64 -4.52
CA ASP A 298 18.40 -2.64 -3.64
C ASP A 298 19.17 -1.97 -2.50
N ILE A 299 19.92 -0.92 -2.80
CA ILE A 299 20.64 -0.12 -1.78
C ILE A 299 19.65 0.59 -0.87
N ALA A 300 18.61 1.21 -1.42
CA ALA A 300 17.60 1.90 -0.62
C ALA A 300 16.90 0.94 0.35
N TYR A 301 16.52 -0.26 -0.11
CA TYR A 301 15.95 -1.29 0.75
C TYR A 301 16.95 -1.84 1.76
N SER A 302 18.21 -2.00 1.40
CA SER A 302 19.26 -2.44 2.35
C SER A 302 19.36 -1.49 3.55
N ILE A 303 19.33 -0.18 3.29
CA ILE A 303 19.32 0.84 4.35
C ILE A 303 18.00 0.79 5.13
N ALA A 304 16.85 0.77 4.43
CA ALA A 304 15.52 0.82 5.04
C ALA A 304 15.18 -0.41 5.89
N HIS A 305 15.77 -1.58 5.59
CA HIS A 305 15.58 -2.83 6.34
C HIS A 305 16.59 -3.02 7.48
N SER A 306 17.67 -2.25 7.54
CA SER A 306 18.70 -2.41 8.56
C SER A 306 18.18 -2.11 9.97
N PRO A 307 18.05 -3.08 10.88
CA PRO A 307 17.63 -2.80 12.26
C PRO A 307 18.58 -1.82 12.96
N LEU A 308 19.89 -1.88 12.63
CA LEU A 308 20.88 -0.97 13.22
C LEU A 308 20.68 0.47 12.73
N VAL A 309 20.36 0.69 11.47
CA VAL A 309 20.01 2.02 10.94
C VAL A 309 18.72 2.52 11.58
N LYS A 310 17.66 1.70 11.58
CA LYS A 310 16.33 2.08 12.11
C LYS A 310 16.38 2.40 13.61
N THR A 311 17.15 1.66 14.40
CA THR A 311 17.33 1.94 15.84
C THR A 311 18.18 3.16 16.11
N ALA A 312 19.19 3.45 15.26
CA ALA A 312 19.95 4.70 15.35
C ALA A 312 19.05 5.91 15.08
N ILE A 313 18.18 5.82 14.07
CA ILE A 313 17.20 6.86 13.74
C ILE A 313 16.23 7.07 14.90
N PHE A 314 15.70 6.01 15.51
CA PHE A 314 14.86 6.09 16.70
C PHE A 314 15.57 6.84 17.85
N ALA A 315 16.84 6.51 18.10
CA ALA A 315 17.66 7.15 19.14
C ALA A 315 18.10 8.57 18.79
N SER A 316 17.82 9.09 17.58
CA SER A 316 18.36 10.34 17.03
C SER A 316 19.90 10.36 17.00
N ASP A 317 20.52 9.18 16.80
CA ASP A 317 21.95 8.99 16.66
C ASP A 317 22.36 9.08 15.17
N PRO A 318 23.14 10.10 14.74
CA PRO A 318 23.55 10.27 13.35
C PRO A 318 24.65 9.26 12.95
N ASN A 319 24.37 7.98 13.13
CA ASN A 319 25.30 6.86 12.94
C ASN A 319 25.50 6.54 11.47
N TRP A 320 26.24 7.40 10.77
CA TRP A 320 26.54 7.22 9.33
C TRP A 320 27.32 5.92 9.04
N GLY A 321 28.10 5.41 9.98
CA GLY A 321 28.77 4.13 9.84
C GLY A 321 27.82 2.96 9.61
N ARG A 322 26.63 2.96 10.25
CA ARG A 322 25.60 1.95 10.02
C ARG A 322 24.96 2.08 8.64
N ILE A 323 24.82 3.31 8.14
CA ILE A 323 24.32 3.58 6.78
C ILE A 323 25.32 3.04 5.74
N LEU A 324 26.62 3.36 5.90
CA LEU A 324 27.66 2.84 4.98
C LEU A 324 27.74 1.30 5.01
N ALA A 325 27.63 0.69 6.18
CA ALA A 325 27.57 -0.77 6.30
C ALA A 325 26.39 -1.34 5.52
N ALA A 326 25.18 -0.72 5.63
CA ALA A 326 24.00 -1.16 4.89
C ALA A 326 24.15 -1.01 3.37
N ILE A 327 24.78 0.05 2.90
CA ILE A 327 25.15 0.21 1.48
C ILE A 327 26.10 -0.91 1.05
N GLY A 328 27.13 -1.20 1.86
CA GLY A 328 28.17 -2.15 1.52
C GLY A 328 27.71 -3.61 1.38
N TYR A 329 26.68 -4.03 2.15
CA TYR A 329 26.13 -5.38 2.05
C TYR A 329 24.87 -5.49 1.18
N ALA A 330 24.48 -4.45 0.45
CA ALA A 330 23.31 -4.45 -0.43
C ALA A 330 23.40 -5.47 -1.60
N GLY A 331 24.53 -6.11 -1.80
CA GLY A 331 24.73 -7.12 -2.85
C GLY A 331 25.06 -6.53 -4.23
N VAL A 332 25.28 -5.23 -4.32
CA VAL A 332 25.65 -4.54 -5.56
C VAL A 332 27.08 -4.89 -5.97
N LYS A 333 27.24 -5.38 -7.19
CA LYS A 333 28.55 -5.79 -7.72
C LYS A 333 29.39 -4.58 -8.12
N ASN A 334 30.70 -4.67 -7.84
CA ASN A 334 31.68 -3.64 -8.26
C ASN A 334 31.31 -2.22 -7.77
N LEU A 335 30.73 -2.12 -6.56
CA LEU A 335 30.45 -0.85 -5.93
C LEU A 335 31.78 -0.14 -5.59
N ASP A 336 31.97 1.06 -6.13
CA ASP A 336 33.15 1.89 -5.86
C ASP A 336 32.88 2.73 -4.61
N VAL A 337 33.32 2.26 -3.46
CA VAL A 337 33.03 2.91 -2.17
C VAL A 337 33.67 4.29 -2.05
N GLU A 338 34.74 4.58 -2.81
CA GLU A 338 35.42 5.88 -2.79
C GLU A 338 34.60 6.99 -3.49
N LYS A 339 33.57 6.61 -4.27
CA LYS A 339 32.66 7.57 -4.92
C LYS A 339 31.40 7.85 -4.13
N ILE A 340 31.12 7.07 -3.10
CA ILE A 340 29.87 7.19 -2.35
C ILE A 340 29.85 8.47 -1.55
N GLN A 341 28.74 9.17 -1.70
CA GLN A 341 28.41 10.35 -0.93
C GLN A 341 27.07 10.16 -0.21
N VAL A 342 26.95 10.61 1.02
CA VAL A 342 25.74 10.46 1.84
C VAL A 342 25.39 11.77 2.54
N TRP A 343 24.10 12.12 2.54
CA TRP A 343 23.54 13.27 3.23
C TRP A 343 22.39 12.85 4.15
N LEU A 344 22.24 13.56 5.25
CA LEU A 344 21.03 13.62 6.06
C LEU A 344 20.40 15.00 5.80
N ASP A 345 19.30 15.04 5.04
CA ASP A 345 18.69 16.26 4.50
C ASP A 345 19.77 17.16 3.83
N ASP A 346 20.07 18.32 4.43
CA ASP A 346 21.04 19.31 3.97
C ASP A 346 22.49 19.04 4.44
N VAL A 347 22.70 18.08 5.36
CA VAL A 347 24.00 17.81 5.98
C VAL A 347 24.73 16.69 5.27
N GLN A 348 25.84 16.98 4.61
CA GLN A 348 26.71 15.93 4.06
C GLN A 348 27.50 15.24 5.18
N ILE A 349 27.26 13.93 5.35
CA ILE A 349 27.88 13.12 6.42
C ILE A 349 29.02 12.25 5.90
N CYS A 350 28.98 11.86 4.62
CA CYS A 350 30.01 11.10 3.96
C CYS A 350 30.34 11.70 2.58
N LYS A 351 31.62 11.77 2.27
CA LYS A 351 32.17 12.18 0.98
C LYS A 351 33.35 11.28 0.64
N ASP A 352 33.44 10.87 -0.62
CA ASP A 352 34.52 10.03 -1.12
C ASP A 352 34.79 8.79 -0.24
N GLY A 353 33.69 8.15 0.24
CA GLY A 353 33.73 6.95 1.09
C GLY A 353 34.16 7.18 2.54
N GLY A 354 34.43 8.40 2.95
CA GLY A 354 34.86 8.78 4.31
C GLY A 354 33.99 9.87 4.95
N ALA A 355 34.32 10.27 6.17
CA ALA A 355 33.64 11.39 6.81
C ALA A 355 33.80 12.70 5.99
N ALA A 356 32.72 13.44 5.78
CA ALA A 356 32.82 14.76 5.15
C ALA A 356 33.61 15.74 6.04
N ALA A 357 34.50 16.53 5.43
CA ALA A 357 35.43 17.41 6.19
C ALA A 357 34.70 18.44 7.08
N ASP A 358 33.55 18.93 6.63
CA ASP A 358 32.73 19.92 7.33
C ASP A 358 31.64 19.31 8.21
N TYR A 359 31.57 17.98 8.33
CA TYR A 359 30.58 17.30 9.15
C TYR A 359 30.87 17.52 10.65
N THR A 360 29.81 17.83 11.38
CA THR A 360 29.82 17.83 12.84
C THR A 360 28.69 16.97 13.39
N GLU A 361 28.93 16.30 14.50
CA GLU A 361 27.93 15.51 15.22
C GLU A 361 26.68 16.31 15.58
N ALA A 362 26.84 17.59 15.93
CA ALA A 362 25.73 18.47 16.27
C ALA A 362 24.78 18.71 15.09
N GLU A 363 25.30 18.87 13.86
CA GLU A 363 24.47 19.02 12.66
C GLU A 363 23.76 17.74 12.31
N GLY A 364 24.43 16.61 12.41
CA GLY A 364 23.79 15.29 12.23
C GLY A 364 22.65 15.07 13.23
N ALA A 365 22.89 15.34 14.51
CA ALA A 365 21.87 15.23 15.56
C ALA A 365 20.69 16.19 15.36
N ARG A 366 20.93 17.39 14.82
CA ARG A 366 19.88 18.34 14.44
C ARG A 366 18.90 17.73 13.46
N VAL A 367 19.38 17.09 12.39
CA VAL A 367 18.53 16.42 11.41
C VAL A 367 17.84 15.21 12.02
N MET A 368 18.60 14.36 12.71
CA MET A 368 18.06 13.12 13.30
C MET A 368 17.01 13.36 14.39
N SER A 369 16.93 14.57 14.97
CA SER A 369 15.88 14.93 15.95
C SER A 369 14.53 15.25 15.31
N GLN A 370 14.46 15.40 13.99
CA GLN A 370 13.21 15.72 13.30
C GLN A 370 12.31 14.49 13.14
N ALA A 371 11.00 14.72 13.03
CA ALA A 371 10.02 13.67 12.79
C ALA A 371 10.08 13.12 11.35
N GLU A 372 10.57 13.93 10.42
CA GLU A 372 10.71 13.55 9.00
C GLU A 372 12.13 13.89 8.54
N MET A 373 12.74 12.98 7.79
CA MET A 373 14.09 13.18 7.27
C MET A 373 14.36 12.38 6.00
N THR A 374 15.38 12.81 5.26
CA THR A 374 15.85 12.12 4.07
C THR A 374 17.29 11.65 4.25
N ILE A 375 17.54 10.37 3.97
CA ILE A 375 18.86 9.83 3.72
C ILE A 375 19.06 9.83 2.20
N ARG A 376 19.95 10.68 1.70
CA ARG A 376 20.30 10.73 0.29
C ARG A 376 21.66 10.10 0.05
N VAL A 377 21.75 9.20 -0.91
CA VAL A 377 22.98 8.49 -1.29
C VAL A 377 23.24 8.73 -2.76
N ASP A 378 24.43 9.21 -3.11
CA ASP A 378 24.92 9.25 -4.49
C ASP A 378 26.00 8.19 -4.67
N LEU A 379 25.80 7.32 -5.66
CA LEU A 379 26.72 6.20 -5.96
C LEU A 379 27.83 6.60 -6.93
N GLY A 380 27.72 7.73 -7.61
CA GLY A 380 28.73 8.29 -8.53
C GLY A 380 29.08 7.40 -9.72
N ARG A 381 28.15 6.52 -10.19
CA ARG A 381 28.43 5.53 -11.25
C ARG A 381 27.45 5.53 -12.42
N GLY A 382 26.39 6.35 -12.37
CA GLY A 382 25.40 6.43 -13.43
C GLY A 382 24.42 7.59 -13.23
N ALA A 383 23.24 7.49 -13.84
CA ALA A 383 22.19 8.52 -13.77
C ALA A 383 20.85 7.97 -13.22
N ALA A 384 20.80 6.69 -12.92
CA ALA A 384 19.60 6.09 -12.36
C ALA A 384 19.36 6.54 -10.93
N LYS A 385 18.09 6.52 -10.52
CA LYS A 385 17.67 6.88 -9.16
C LYS A 385 16.44 6.10 -8.75
N ASP A 386 16.29 5.88 -7.45
CA ASP A 386 15.07 5.35 -6.84
C ASP A 386 14.90 5.85 -5.40
N THR A 387 13.71 5.70 -4.85
CA THR A 387 13.38 6.18 -3.50
C THR A 387 12.51 5.17 -2.78
N VAL A 388 12.89 4.81 -1.56
CA VAL A 388 12.12 3.95 -0.65
C VAL A 388 11.73 4.75 0.59
N TYR A 389 10.49 4.56 1.07
CA TYR A 389 9.99 5.18 2.29
C TYR A 389 9.93 4.15 3.40
N THR A 390 10.38 4.53 4.60
CA THR A 390 10.38 3.67 5.78
C THR A 390 10.15 4.49 7.06
N CYS A 391 10.12 3.81 8.20
CA CYS A 391 10.07 4.42 9.53
C CYS A 391 11.21 3.90 10.39
N ASP A 392 11.41 4.48 11.56
CA ASP A 392 12.32 4.01 12.59
C ASP A 392 11.84 2.69 13.22
N LEU A 393 12.64 2.11 14.13
CA LEU A 393 12.29 0.92 14.90
C LEU A 393 12.37 1.25 16.39
N SER A 394 11.19 1.40 17.01
CA SER A 394 11.03 1.77 18.42
C SER A 394 10.79 0.58 19.34
N TYR A 395 10.78 0.81 20.64
CA TYR A 395 10.36 -0.20 21.63
C TYR A 395 8.87 -0.56 21.50
N ASP A 396 8.03 0.39 21.06
CA ASP A 396 6.60 0.14 20.88
C ASP A 396 6.33 -0.87 19.77
N TYR A 397 7.16 -0.93 18.70
CA TYR A 397 7.06 -1.98 17.68
C TYR A 397 7.14 -3.39 18.31
N VAL A 398 8.15 -3.60 19.17
CA VAL A 398 8.32 -4.89 19.85
C VAL A 398 7.14 -5.20 20.77
N LYS A 399 6.66 -4.20 21.53
CA LYS A 399 5.51 -4.36 22.43
C LYS A 399 4.23 -4.73 21.68
N ILE A 400 3.90 -4.01 20.60
CA ILE A 400 2.70 -4.25 19.78
C ILE A 400 2.72 -5.68 19.22
N ASN A 401 3.88 -6.12 18.69
CA ASN A 401 3.99 -7.42 18.03
C ASN A 401 4.10 -8.59 19.03
N ALA A 402 4.61 -8.37 20.25
CA ALA A 402 4.61 -9.38 21.30
C ALA A 402 3.18 -9.72 21.80
N ASP A 403 2.27 -8.75 21.76
CA ASP A 403 0.89 -8.87 22.25
C ASP A 403 -0.16 -9.09 21.13
N TYR A 404 0.26 -9.27 19.88
CA TYR A 404 -0.62 -9.25 18.69
C TYR A 404 -1.78 -10.25 18.72
N ARG A 405 -1.64 -11.40 19.41
CA ARG A 405 -2.66 -12.44 19.52
C ARG A 405 -3.52 -12.36 20.78
N SER A 406 -3.19 -11.48 21.73
CA SER A 406 -3.87 -11.35 23.01
C SER A 406 -5.14 -10.49 22.95
#